data_658c1c9575e4c82d5095a430e9eb99ea
#
_entry.id   658c1c9575e4c82d5095a430e9eb99ea
#
_cell.length_a   1.000
_cell.length_b   1.000
_cell.length_c   1.000
_cell.angle_alpha   90.00
_cell.angle_beta   90.00
_cell.angle_gamma   90.00
#
_symmetry.space_group_name_H-M   'P 1'
#
loop_
_entity.id
_entity.type
_entity.pdbx_description
1 polymer ?
#
loop_
_entity_poly.entity_id
_entity_poly.type
_entity_poly.pdbx_seq_one_letter_code
_entity_poly.pdbx_strand_id
1 'polypeptide(L)'
;MPGITASEIKIGHTNPYSGNASAYGTIGKVEAAYFKMINEQGGINGRKINFVSYDDGYSPPKTVEMVRKLVEQDQVAFVFNTLGTPTNTAIHKYMNQQKIPHLFVATGATKWGDPEHFPWTMGWQPTYQAEAKIYAAYVMKNVPNAKIGILYQNDDYGKDYLKGFKDGLAKANAAKAIVLEQSYETTDPTVDSQVVNLKNSGANVFFNITIPKYAAQAIKKAHDIGWKPLHLLNNVSASVGTVLKPAGFEASKDLITTQYLKDPTDPEWKNDAGYKEWLAFMKKYYPDGNVEDAFNVYGYTAAQGLVHVLKQCGNDLSRENVMKQAANIKDLSLPMLLPGIKVNTGPKDFYPIEQEQLVKFDGERWVRFGETYDASKH
;
A
#
# COMPACT_ATOMS: atom_id res chain seq x y z
N MET A 1 25.21 -17.17 8.30
CA MET A 1 23.83 -16.59 8.34
C MET A 1 23.10 -16.99 7.08
N PRO A 2 21.86 -17.46 7.17
CA PRO A 2 21.09 -17.78 5.96
C PRO A 2 20.98 -16.56 5.06
N GLY A 3 21.15 -16.77 3.75
CA GLY A 3 20.99 -15.74 2.73
C GLY A 3 22.08 -14.68 2.65
N ILE A 4 23.07 -14.71 3.53
CA ILE A 4 24.16 -13.74 3.55
C ILE A 4 25.49 -14.45 3.28
N THR A 5 26.19 -13.99 2.25
CA THR A 5 27.57 -14.39 1.93
C THR A 5 28.46 -13.15 1.85
N ALA A 6 29.73 -13.35 1.55
CA ALA A 6 30.65 -12.22 1.32
C ALA A 6 30.25 -11.35 0.13
N SER A 7 29.46 -11.88 -0.82
CA SER A 7 29.11 -11.22 -2.08
C SER A 7 27.62 -11.08 -2.37
N GLU A 8 26.75 -11.62 -1.51
CA GLU A 8 25.31 -11.70 -1.78
C GLU A 8 24.45 -11.46 -0.55
N ILE A 9 23.32 -10.79 -0.76
CA ILE A 9 22.18 -10.68 0.17
C ILE A 9 20.97 -11.27 -0.55
N LYS A 10 20.49 -12.43 -0.08
CA LYS A 10 19.31 -13.08 -0.66
C LYS A 10 18.05 -12.66 0.08
N ILE A 11 17.12 -12.04 -0.64
CA ILE A 11 15.89 -11.46 -0.10
C ILE A 11 14.69 -12.14 -0.75
N GLY A 12 13.75 -12.56 0.08
CA GLY A 12 12.52 -13.20 -0.37
C GLY A 12 11.36 -12.21 -0.52
N HIS A 13 10.42 -12.56 -1.41
CA HIS A 13 9.26 -11.74 -1.69
C HIS A 13 8.13 -12.59 -2.24
N THR A 14 6.89 -12.25 -1.90
CA THR A 14 5.68 -12.77 -2.54
C THR A 14 4.82 -11.65 -3.05
N ASN A 15 4.21 -11.85 -4.22
CA ASN A 15 3.43 -10.82 -4.90
C ASN A 15 2.39 -11.50 -5.81
N PRO A 16 1.18 -10.96 -5.97
CA PRO A 16 0.24 -11.53 -6.93
C PRO A 16 0.59 -11.07 -8.36
N TYR A 17 1.30 -11.92 -9.10
CA TYR A 17 1.56 -11.70 -10.53
C TYR A 17 0.42 -12.22 -11.39
N SER A 18 -0.41 -13.11 -10.86
CA SER A 18 -1.58 -13.69 -11.50
C SER A 18 -2.84 -13.50 -10.65
N GLY A 19 -4.02 -13.70 -11.26
CA GLY A 19 -5.30 -13.66 -10.58
C GLY A 19 -5.90 -12.25 -10.46
N ASN A 20 -6.93 -12.14 -9.63
CA ASN A 20 -7.74 -10.93 -9.50
C ASN A 20 -7.03 -9.72 -8.87
N ALA A 21 -5.91 -9.93 -8.21
CA ALA A 21 -5.07 -8.88 -7.65
C ALA A 21 -3.81 -8.61 -8.49
N SER A 22 -3.74 -9.10 -9.73
CA SER A 22 -2.54 -9.01 -10.57
C SER A 22 -2.11 -7.60 -10.96
N ALA A 23 -2.98 -6.60 -10.79
CA ALA A 23 -2.60 -5.19 -10.95
C ALA A 23 -1.44 -4.80 -10.01
N TYR A 24 -1.31 -5.45 -8.86
CA TYR A 24 -0.19 -5.26 -7.93
C TYR A 24 1.12 -5.93 -8.39
N GLY A 25 1.09 -6.75 -9.45
CA GLY A 25 2.27 -7.50 -9.93
C GLY A 25 3.45 -6.61 -10.30
N THR A 26 3.18 -5.41 -10.80
CA THR A 26 4.23 -4.45 -11.18
C THR A 26 5.10 -4.01 -9.99
N ILE A 27 4.59 -4.09 -8.76
CA ILE A 27 5.35 -3.73 -7.54
C ILE A 27 6.59 -4.61 -7.43
N GLY A 28 6.45 -5.93 -7.53
CA GLY A 28 7.58 -6.84 -7.49
C GLY A 28 8.55 -6.63 -8.66
N LYS A 29 8.03 -6.32 -9.84
CA LYS A 29 8.86 -6.06 -11.04
C LYS A 29 9.69 -4.78 -10.91
N VAL A 30 9.11 -3.69 -10.40
CA VAL A 30 9.85 -2.44 -10.21
C VAL A 30 10.88 -2.58 -9.08
N GLU A 31 10.58 -3.33 -8.05
CA GLU A 31 11.54 -3.62 -6.98
C GLU A 31 12.72 -4.44 -7.49
N ALA A 32 12.48 -5.48 -8.28
CA ALA A 32 13.54 -6.25 -8.93
C ALA A 32 14.43 -5.38 -9.84
N ALA A 33 13.81 -4.48 -10.60
CA ALA A 33 14.53 -3.52 -11.44
C ALA A 33 15.39 -2.56 -10.61
N TYR A 34 14.86 -2.09 -9.46
CA TYR A 34 15.61 -1.21 -8.57
C TYR A 34 16.84 -1.91 -8.00
N PHE A 35 16.71 -3.15 -7.56
CA PHE A 35 17.84 -3.91 -7.01
C PHE A 35 18.87 -4.25 -8.10
N LYS A 36 18.43 -4.47 -9.34
CA LYS A 36 19.33 -4.62 -10.48
C LYS A 36 20.19 -3.35 -10.67
N MET A 37 19.58 -2.18 -10.59
CA MET A 37 20.30 -0.90 -10.66
C MET A 37 21.32 -0.79 -9.51
N ILE A 38 20.93 -1.10 -8.29
CA ILE A 38 21.84 -1.08 -7.14
C ILE A 38 23.02 -2.04 -7.35
N ASN A 39 22.76 -3.23 -7.88
CA ASN A 39 23.80 -4.22 -8.17
C ASN A 39 24.79 -3.74 -9.23
N GLU A 40 24.32 -3.05 -10.27
CA GLU A 40 25.17 -2.45 -11.30
C GLU A 40 26.05 -1.32 -10.73
N GLN A 41 25.59 -0.66 -9.67
CA GLN A 41 26.32 0.40 -8.98
C GLN A 41 27.30 -0.13 -7.90
N GLY A 42 27.52 -1.44 -7.87
CA GLY A 42 28.43 -2.09 -6.91
C GLY A 42 27.76 -2.77 -5.73
N GLY A 43 26.43 -2.79 -5.67
CA GLY A 43 25.68 -3.41 -4.58
C GLY A 43 25.71 -2.60 -3.29
N ILE A 44 25.56 -3.30 -2.16
CA ILE A 44 25.58 -2.71 -0.82
C ILE A 44 26.77 -3.28 -0.06
N ASN A 45 27.76 -2.44 0.23
CA ASN A 45 28.99 -2.86 0.91
C ASN A 45 29.65 -4.07 0.23
N GLY A 46 29.70 -4.07 -1.12
CA GLY A 46 30.30 -5.14 -1.90
C GLY A 46 29.42 -6.37 -2.11
N ARG A 47 28.20 -6.37 -1.61
CA ARG A 47 27.24 -7.47 -1.80
C ARG A 47 26.15 -7.09 -2.77
N LYS A 48 25.84 -8.00 -3.69
CA LYS A 48 24.71 -7.87 -4.62
C LYS A 48 23.44 -8.40 -3.96
N ILE A 49 22.31 -7.75 -4.26
CA ILE A 49 21.00 -8.22 -3.83
C ILE A 49 20.51 -9.29 -4.82
N ASN A 50 20.21 -10.47 -4.30
CA ASN A 50 19.52 -11.53 -5.02
C ASN A 50 18.06 -11.52 -4.54
N PHE A 51 17.16 -10.96 -5.36
CA PHE A 51 15.75 -10.80 -5.06
C PHE A 51 14.95 -11.98 -5.61
N VAL A 52 14.45 -12.84 -4.72
CA VAL A 52 13.70 -14.05 -5.07
C VAL A 52 12.22 -13.80 -4.82
N SER A 53 11.47 -13.57 -5.89
CA SER A 53 10.03 -13.24 -5.83
C SER A 53 9.19 -14.37 -6.42
N TYR A 54 8.16 -14.79 -5.68
CA TYR A 54 7.22 -15.82 -6.11
C TYR A 54 5.81 -15.28 -6.24
N ASP A 55 5.08 -15.81 -7.24
CA ASP A 55 3.66 -15.54 -7.42
C ASP A 55 2.85 -16.33 -6.38
N ASP A 56 2.07 -15.63 -5.56
CA ASP A 56 1.13 -16.25 -4.64
C ASP A 56 -0.34 -16.12 -5.07
N GLY A 57 -0.61 -15.45 -6.20
CA GLY A 57 -1.96 -15.24 -6.71
C GLY A 57 -2.91 -14.56 -5.72
N TYR A 58 -2.37 -13.89 -4.68
CA TYR A 58 -3.17 -13.32 -3.58
C TYR A 58 -3.97 -14.38 -2.80
N SER A 59 -3.46 -15.59 -2.77
CA SER A 59 -4.06 -16.74 -2.08
C SER A 59 -3.26 -17.06 -0.81
N PRO A 60 -3.85 -16.89 0.40
CA PRO A 60 -3.13 -17.13 1.65
C PRO A 60 -2.48 -18.52 1.75
N PRO A 61 -3.14 -19.64 1.34
CA PRO A 61 -2.47 -20.94 1.34
C PRO A 61 -1.25 -20.98 0.42
N LYS A 62 -1.30 -20.33 -0.74
CA LYS A 62 -0.17 -20.25 -1.68
C LYS A 62 0.95 -19.38 -1.11
N THR A 63 0.60 -18.31 -0.41
CA THR A 63 1.59 -17.46 0.28
C THR A 63 2.37 -18.26 1.31
N VAL A 64 1.69 -19.07 2.12
CA VAL A 64 2.34 -19.96 3.10
C VAL A 64 3.31 -20.93 2.42
N GLU A 65 2.88 -21.56 1.34
CA GLU A 65 3.73 -22.49 0.55
C GLU A 65 4.98 -21.76 0.03
N MET A 66 4.81 -20.60 -0.58
CA MET A 66 5.91 -19.84 -1.17
C MET A 66 6.87 -19.29 -0.12
N VAL A 67 6.37 -18.79 1.00
CA VAL A 67 7.20 -18.26 2.07
C VAL A 67 8.00 -19.37 2.76
N ARG A 68 7.39 -20.54 2.97
CA ARG A 68 8.13 -21.69 3.48
C ARG A 68 9.23 -22.12 2.52
N LYS A 69 8.98 -22.10 1.23
CA LYS A 69 10.01 -22.35 0.21
C LYS A 69 11.15 -21.33 0.30
N LEU A 70 10.84 -20.05 0.41
CA LEU A 70 11.83 -18.99 0.56
C LEU A 70 12.70 -19.20 1.80
N VAL A 71 12.10 -19.56 2.92
CA VAL A 71 12.80 -19.71 4.21
C VAL A 71 13.54 -21.04 4.29
N GLU A 72 12.86 -22.15 3.99
CA GLU A 72 13.36 -23.50 4.27
C GLU A 72 14.20 -24.09 3.13
N GLN A 73 13.93 -23.71 1.87
CA GLN A 73 14.65 -24.22 0.69
C GLN A 73 15.64 -23.18 0.14
N ASP A 74 15.16 -21.96 -0.16
CA ASP A 74 16.00 -20.92 -0.72
C ASP A 74 16.89 -20.26 0.35
N GLN A 75 16.55 -20.41 1.63
CA GLN A 75 17.28 -19.89 2.77
C GLN A 75 17.56 -18.37 2.67
N VAL A 76 16.51 -17.61 2.40
CA VAL A 76 16.62 -16.14 2.33
C VAL A 76 17.02 -15.54 3.69
N ALA A 77 17.69 -14.41 3.65
CA ALA A 77 18.04 -13.67 4.86
C ALA A 77 16.79 -13.14 5.58
N PHE A 78 15.86 -12.61 4.81
CA PHE A 78 14.56 -12.10 5.27
C PHE A 78 13.60 -11.98 4.09
N VAL A 79 12.33 -11.66 4.38
CA VAL A 79 11.35 -11.29 3.35
C VAL A 79 11.06 -9.80 3.41
N PHE A 80 10.83 -9.21 2.24
CA PHE A 80 10.66 -7.77 2.08
C PHE A 80 9.41 -7.46 1.26
N ASN A 81 8.58 -6.54 1.75
CA ASN A 81 7.44 -5.94 1.04
C ASN A 81 6.47 -6.95 0.41
N THR A 82 6.29 -8.08 1.08
CA THR A 82 5.29 -9.09 0.70
C THR A 82 3.89 -8.47 0.70
N LEU A 83 3.11 -8.72 -0.36
CA LEU A 83 1.89 -7.99 -0.63
C LEU A 83 0.65 -8.64 -0.04
N GLY A 84 -0.17 -7.80 0.59
CA GLY A 84 -1.54 -8.10 0.95
C GLY A 84 -1.78 -8.34 2.43
N THR A 85 -2.96 -7.98 2.90
CA THR A 85 -3.34 -8.18 4.29
C THR A 85 -3.66 -9.65 4.60
N PRO A 86 -4.54 -10.34 3.85
CA PRO A 86 -4.82 -11.75 4.16
C PRO A 86 -3.61 -12.66 3.95
N THR A 87 -2.78 -12.36 2.97
CA THR A 87 -1.57 -13.11 2.66
C THR A 87 -0.50 -12.96 3.75
N ASN A 88 -0.23 -11.73 4.19
CA ASN A 88 0.71 -11.48 5.30
C ASN A 88 0.17 -11.99 6.63
N THR A 89 -1.14 -11.94 6.85
CA THR A 89 -1.76 -12.53 8.05
C THR A 89 -1.45 -14.02 8.16
N ALA A 90 -1.47 -14.73 7.03
CA ALA A 90 -1.23 -16.17 7.00
C ALA A 90 0.20 -16.56 7.39
N ILE A 91 1.17 -15.68 7.23
CA ILE A 91 2.58 -15.93 7.54
C ILE A 91 3.10 -15.18 8.77
N HIS A 92 2.28 -14.32 9.36
CA HIS A 92 2.68 -13.40 10.44
C HIS A 92 3.28 -14.12 11.65
N LYS A 93 2.58 -15.13 12.16
CA LYS A 93 3.07 -15.93 13.29
C LYS A 93 4.31 -16.72 12.92
N TYR A 94 4.32 -17.37 11.76
CA TYR A 94 5.44 -18.16 11.28
C TYR A 94 6.73 -17.33 11.23
N MET A 95 6.69 -16.16 10.61
CA MET A 95 7.86 -15.29 10.51
C MET A 95 8.38 -14.87 11.88
N ASN A 96 7.50 -14.55 12.82
CA ASN A 96 7.88 -14.15 14.16
C ASN A 96 8.40 -15.34 14.99
N GLN A 97 7.82 -16.51 14.88
CA GLN A 97 8.30 -17.73 15.52
C GLN A 97 9.69 -18.13 15.01
N GLN A 98 9.92 -17.99 13.72
CA GLN A 98 11.22 -18.28 13.10
C GLN A 98 12.25 -17.16 13.32
N LYS A 99 11.85 -16.03 13.88
CA LYS A 99 12.71 -14.84 14.10
C LYS A 99 13.37 -14.37 12.79
N ILE A 100 12.56 -14.27 11.74
CA ILE A 100 12.99 -13.81 10.43
C ILE A 100 12.32 -12.48 10.14
N PRO A 101 13.05 -11.43 9.77
CA PRO A 101 12.45 -10.15 9.40
C PRO A 101 11.39 -10.30 8.33
N HIS A 102 10.21 -9.80 8.63
CA HIS A 102 9.04 -9.66 7.80
C HIS A 102 8.87 -8.17 7.59
N LEU A 103 9.71 -7.61 6.70
CA LEU A 103 10.07 -6.21 6.69
C LEU A 103 9.28 -5.42 5.66
N PHE A 104 8.75 -4.27 6.08
CA PHE A 104 8.05 -3.31 5.24
C PHE A 104 6.93 -3.98 4.42
N VAL A 105 6.07 -4.72 5.10
CA VAL A 105 4.98 -5.45 4.44
C VAL A 105 4.11 -4.52 3.61
N ALA A 106 3.71 -4.95 2.42
CA ALA A 106 2.93 -4.13 1.49
C ALA A 106 1.45 -4.18 1.82
N THR A 107 1.10 -3.61 2.95
CA THR A 107 -0.26 -3.45 3.43
C THR A 107 -0.29 -2.42 4.55
N GLY A 108 -1.33 -1.60 4.60
CA GLY A 108 -1.53 -0.61 5.66
C GLY A 108 -2.32 -1.10 6.86
N ALA A 109 -2.56 -2.40 7.01
CA ALA A 109 -3.26 -2.90 8.18
C ALA A 109 -2.53 -2.47 9.47
N THR A 110 -3.28 -1.98 10.43
CA THR A 110 -2.73 -1.35 11.64
C THR A 110 -1.94 -2.35 12.51
N LYS A 111 -2.26 -3.62 12.42
CA LYS A 111 -1.62 -4.68 13.20
C LYS A 111 -0.13 -4.92 12.90
N TRP A 112 0.41 -4.40 11.81
CA TRP A 112 1.83 -4.56 11.48
C TRP A 112 2.76 -3.71 12.36
N GLY A 113 2.21 -2.74 13.08
CA GLY A 113 2.97 -1.87 13.99
C GLY A 113 2.88 -2.30 15.44
N ASP A 114 3.13 -3.56 15.75
CA ASP A 114 3.08 -4.13 17.11
C ASP A 114 4.41 -4.78 17.49
N PRO A 115 5.43 -3.97 17.83
CA PRO A 115 6.75 -4.50 18.18
C PRO A 115 6.78 -5.31 19.48
N GLU A 116 5.81 -5.12 20.35
CA GLU A 116 5.73 -5.87 21.63
C GLU A 116 5.39 -7.35 21.38
N HIS A 117 4.40 -7.62 20.52
CA HIS A 117 3.95 -8.99 20.25
C HIS A 117 4.55 -9.60 18.98
N PHE A 118 4.92 -8.75 18.03
CA PHE A 118 5.44 -9.16 16.72
C PHE A 118 6.70 -8.35 16.34
N PRO A 119 7.82 -8.55 17.06
CA PRO A 119 9.02 -7.74 16.87
C PRO A 119 9.72 -7.97 15.51
N TRP A 120 9.33 -8.98 14.74
CA TRP A 120 9.94 -9.32 13.45
C TRP A 120 9.11 -8.84 12.25
N THR A 121 7.96 -8.20 12.50
CA THR A 121 7.12 -7.65 11.43
C THR A 121 7.04 -6.13 11.54
N MET A 122 7.25 -5.44 10.43
CA MET A 122 7.10 -3.98 10.33
C MET A 122 6.30 -3.62 9.08
N GLY A 123 5.36 -2.67 9.23
CA GLY A 123 4.63 -2.05 8.12
C GLY A 123 5.50 -1.12 7.29
N TRP A 124 4.90 -0.47 6.32
CA TRP A 124 5.57 0.54 5.48
C TRP A 124 4.71 1.78 5.28
N GLN A 125 3.57 1.63 4.66
CA GLN A 125 2.67 2.71 4.29
C GLN A 125 1.80 3.18 5.46
N PRO A 126 1.11 4.33 5.34
CA PRO A 126 0.17 4.80 6.35
C PRO A 126 -0.90 3.76 6.68
N THR A 127 -1.31 3.73 7.94
CA THR A 127 -2.27 2.72 8.38
C THR A 127 -3.66 2.98 7.82
N TYR A 128 -4.40 1.91 7.57
CA TYR A 128 -5.78 1.98 7.08
C TYR A 128 -6.72 2.64 8.09
N GLN A 129 -6.49 2.45 9.38
CA GLN A 129 -7.31 3.14 10.39
C GLN A 129 -7.07 4.64 10.37
N ALA A 130 -5.82 5.09 10.24
CA ALA A 130 -5.50 6.53 10.13
C ALA A 130 -6.12 7.13 8.87
N GLU A 131 -5.97 6.48 7.73
CA GLU A 131 -6.58 6.91 6.46
C GLU A 131 -8.10 7.01 6.58
N ALA A 132 -8.76 5.99 7.14
CA ALA A 132 -10.21 5.97 7.30
C ALA A 132 -10.72 7.08 8.24
N LYS A 133 -9.97 7.43 9.28
CA LYS A 133 -10.31 8.54 10.18
C LYS A 133 -10.28 9.88 9.44
N ILE A 134 -9.38 10.07 8.50
CA ILE A 134 -9.32 11.27 7.66
C ILE A 134 -10.62 11.40 6.85
N TYR A 135 -11.07 10.32 6.22
CA TYR A 135 -12.34 10.31 5.47
C TYR A 135 -13.55 10.56 6.37
N ALA A 136 -13.58 9.95 7.55
CA ALA A 136 -14.65 10.15 8.51
C ALA A 136 -14.76 11.62 8.93
N ALA A 137 -13.64 12.25 9.24
CA ALA A 137 -13.59 13.67 9.60
C ALA A 137 -14.07 14.56 8.44
N TYR A 138 -13.67 14.24 7.21
CA TYR A 138 -14.12 14.95 6.02
C TYR A 138 -15.65 14.86 5.83
N VAL A 139 -16.21 13.66 5.97
CA VAL A 139 -17.65 13.45 5.84
C VAL A 139 -18.41 14.25 6.91
N MET A 140 -18.00 14.15 8.17
CA MET A 140 -18.67 14.85 9.27
C MET A 140 -18.66 16.36 9.09
N LYS A 141 -17.58 16.92 8.55
CA LYS A 141 -17.45 18.35 8.32
C LYS A 141 -18.25 18.83 7.12
N ASN A 142 -18.35 18.06 6.05
CA ASN A 142 -18.80 18.53 4.75
C ASN A 142 -20.15 17.96 4.30
N VAL A 143 -20.65 16.90 4.93
CA VAL A 143 -21.90 16.25 4.53
C VAL A 143 -22.87 16.20 5.71
N PRO A 144 -23.70 17.24 5.88
CA PRO A 144 -24.76 17.18 6.88
C PRO A 144 -25.77 16.08 6.52
N ASN A 145 -26.25 15.35 7.52
CA ASN A 145 -27.17 14.22 7.33
C ASN A 145 -26.61 13.13 6.38
N ALA A 146 -25.33 12.83 6.54
CA ALA A 146 -24.67 11.80 5.74
C ALA A 146 -25.38 10.44 5.87
N LYS A 147 -25.61 9.79 4.74
CA LYS A 147 -26.05 8.40 4.63
C LYS A 147 -24.97 7.64 3.90
N ILE A 148 -24.23 6.81 4.64
CA ILE A 148 -23.01 6.21 4.14
C ILE A 148 -23.25 4.77 3.76
N GLY A 149 -22.91 4.43 2.53
CA GLY A 149 -22.81 3.06 2.05
C GLY A 149 -21.35 2.66 1.94
N ILE A 150 -21.02 1.45 2.36
CA ILE A 150 -19.64 0.95 2.39
C ILE A 150 -19.56 -0.34 1.59
N LEU A 151 -18.59 -0.42 0.69
CA LEU A 151 -18.16 -1.65 0.02
C LEU A 151 -16.78 -2.02 0.52
N TYR A 152 -16.60 -3.24 1.04
CA TYR A 152 -15.33 -3.66 1.62
C TYR A 152 -14.99 -5.10 1.29
N GLN A 153 -13.69 -5.39 1.16
CA GLN A 153 -13.19 -6.74 1.03
C GLN A 153 -13.40 -7.51 2.35
N ASN A 154 -13.97 -8.69 2.27
CA ASN A 154 -14.37 -9.48 3.45
C ASN A 154 -13.17 -10.21 4.08
N ASP A 155 -12.26 -9.46 4.64
CA ASP A 155 -11.09 -9.93 5.37
C ASP A 155 -10.55 -8.81 6.29
N ASP A 156 -9.41 -9.06 6.92
CA ASP A 156 -8.80 -8.11 7.85
C ASP A 156 -8.45 -6.77 7.21
N TYR A 157 -8.21 -6.72 5.89
CA TYR A 157 -7.98 -5.48 5.16
C TYR A 157 -9.23 -4.58 5.20
N GLY A 158 -10.36 -5.08 4.71
CA GLY A 158 -11.60 -4.32 4.70
C GLY A 158 -12.07 -3.97 6.11
N LYS A 159 -11.92 -4.88 7.06
CA LYS A 159 -12.33 -4.69 8.45
C LYS A 159 -11.48 -3.67 9.19
N ASP A 160 -10.20 -3.54 8.86
CA ASP A 160 -9.33 -2.51 9.45
C ASP A 160 -9.75 -1.10 9.04
N TYR A 161 -10.09 -0.90 7.77
CA TYR A 161 -10.70 0.34 7.29
C TYR A 161 -12.05 0.63 7.98
N LEU A 162 -12.92 -0.38 8.08
CA LEU A 162 -14.21 -0.23 8.75
C LEU A 162 -14.04 0.24 10.19
N LYS A 163 -13.11 -0.37 10.92
CA LYS A 163 -12.83 -0.01 12.30
C LYS A 163 -12.40 1.46 12.40
N GLY A 164 -11.41 1.87 11.62
CA GLY A 164 -10.90 3.25 11.64
C GLY A 164 -11.98 4.26 11.25
N PHE A 165 -12.81 3.93 10.28
CA PHE A 165 -13.88 4.79 9.82
C PHE A 165 -14.96 4.97 10.90
N LYS A 166 -15.42 3.88 11.51
CA LYS A 166 -16.40 3.91 12.60
C LYS A 166 -15.87 4.63 13.82
N ASP A 167 -14.61 4.42 14.19
CA ASP A 167 -13.96 5.15 15.27
C ASP A 167 -13.89 6.66 14.97
N GLY A 168 -13.58 7.02 13.73
CA GLY A 168 -13.54 8.41 13.29
C GLY A 168 -14.90 9.12 13.28
N LEU A 169 -15.98 8.39 13.01
CA LEU A 169 -17.35 8.91 13.10
C LEU A 169 -17.87 9.02 14.53
N ALA A 170 -17.24 8.36 15.49
CA ALA A 170 -17.74 8.03 16.81
C ALA A 170 -18.96 7.09 16.76
N LYS A 171 -19.13 6.22 17.77
CA LYS A 171 -20.13 5.14 17.75
C LYS A 171 -21.56 5.61 17.48
N ALA A 172 -21.97 6.70 18.12
CA ALA A 172 -23.33 7.23 17.98
C ALA A 172 -23.64 7.72 16.57
N ASN A 173 -22.65 8.37 15.93
CA ASN A 173 -22.79 8.86 14.57
C ASN A 173 -22.68 7.72 13.55
N ALA A 174 -21.80 6.75 13.78
CA ALA A 174 -21.65 5.58 12.92
C ALA A 174 -22.95 4.79 12.80
N ALA A 175 -23.63 4.53 13.91
CA ALA A 175 -24.88 3.81 13.94
C ALA A 175 -26.02 4.52 13.17
N LYS A 176 -26.00 5.86 13.15
CA LYS A 176 -27.00 6.67 12.43
C LYS A 176 -26.66 6.87 10.97
N ALA A 177 -25.38 7.09 10.65
CA ALA A 177 -24.93 7.50 9.33
C ALA A 177 -24.72 6.34 8.36
N ILE A 178 -24.24 5.18 8.84
CA ILE A 178 -23.99 4.02 7.99
C ILE A 178 -25.30 3.30 7.72
N VAL A 179 -25.80 3.38 6.48
CA VAL A 179 -27.10 2.80 6.10
C VAL A 179 -26.96 1.40 5.52
N LEU A 180 -25.82 1.05 4.95
CA LEU A 180 -25.58 -0.28 4.38
C LEU A 180 -24.09 -0.57 4.28
N GLU A 181 -23.70 -1.77 4.67
CA GLU A 181 -22.38 -2.35 4.44
C GLU A 181 -22.52 -3.55 3.52
N GLN A 182 -21.76 -3.57 2.43
CA GLN A 182 -21.71 -4.68 1.48
C GLN A 182 -20.28 -5.18 1.37
N SER A 183 -20.09 -6.49 1.49
CA SER A 183 -18.78 -7.11 1.30
C SER A 183 -18.65 -7.75 -0.08
N TYR A 184 -17.41 -8.01 -0.47
CA TYR A 184 -17.09 -8.84 -1.62
C TYR A 184 -15.93 -9.77 -1.27
N GLU A 185 -15.83 -10.87 -2.00
CA GLU A 185 -14.72 -11.81 -1.93
C GLU A 185 -13.79 -11.60 -3.13
N THR A 186 -12.49 -11.86 -2.94
CA THR A 186 -11.50 -11.69 -4.03
C THR A 186 -11.68 -12.70 -5.17
N THR A 187 -12.55 -13.70 -4.97
CA THR A 187 -12.95 -14.67 -5.99
C THR A 187 -14.22 -14.25 -6.76
N ASP A 188 -14.89 -13.19 -6.33
CA ASP A 188 -16.09 -12.71 -7.01
C ASP A 188 -15.74 -12.18 -8.42
N PRO A 189 -16.58 -12.44 -9.43
CA PRO A 189 -16.34 -11.93 -10.79
C PRO A 189 -16.52 -10.41 -10.89
N THR A 190 -17.49 -9.85 -10.16
CA THR A 190 -17.80 -8.41 -10.14
C THR A 190 -18.34 -7.96 -8.80
N VAL A 191 -18.39 -6.64 -8.59
CA VAL A 191 -19.07 -5.99 -7.45
C VAL A 191 -20.32 -5.21 -7.89
N ASP A 192 -20.83 -5.48 -9.07
CA ASP A 192 -21.93 -4.71 -9.66
C ASP A 192 -23.19 -4.76 -8.80
N SER A 193 -23.56 -5.93 -8.28
CA SER A 193 -24.74 -6.08 -7.43
C SER A 193 -24.62 -5.32 -6.11
N GLN A 194 -23.43 -5.32 -5.51
CA GLN A 194 -23.17 -4.55 -4.30
C GLN A 194 -23.34 -3.05 -4.54
N VAL A 195 -22.84 -2.53 -5.66
CA VAL A 195 -22.97 -1.10 -6.00
C VAL A 195 -24.43 -0.73 -6.22
N VAL A 196 -25.21 -1.58 -6.90
CA VAL A 196 -26.66 -1.37 -7.07
C VAL A 196 -27.38 -1.32 -5.72
N ASN A 197 -27.06 -2.24 -4.82
CA ASN A 197 -27.65 -2.27 -3.48
C ASN A 197 -27.32 -1.02 -2.68
N LEU A 198 -26.09 -0.53 -2.79
CA LEU A 198 -25.64 0.69 -2.12
C LEU A 198 -26.40 1.92 -2.64
N LYS A 199 -26.58 2.03 -3.95
CA LYS A 199 -27.44 3.09 -4.53
C LYS A 199 -28.86 3.00 -3.98
N ASN A 200 -29.46 1.82 -3.99
CA ASN A 200 -30.83 1.60 -3.56
C ASN A 200 -31.05 1.82 -2.05
N SER A 201 -30.00 1.80 -1.25
CA SER A 201 -30.06 2.13 0.17
C SER A 201 -30.33 3.60 0.46
N GLY A 202 -30.22 4.46 -0.55
CA GLY A 202 -30.33 5.91 -0.40
C GLY A 202 -29.04 6.58 0.08
N ALA A 203 -27.91 5.87 0.09
CA ALA A 203 -26.63 6.42 0.48
C ALA A 203 -26.22 7.60 -0.41
N ASN A 204 -25.78 8.69 0.22
CA ASN A 204 -25.22 9.87 -0.44
C ASN A 204 -23.71 9.98 -0.26
N VAL A 205 -23.10 9.08 0.50
CA VAL A 205 -21.66 8.89 0.63
C VAL A 205 -21.35 7.43 0.34
N PHE A 206 -20.36 7.21 -0.51
CA PHE A 206 -19.86 5.87 -0.83
C PHE A 206 -18.41 5.75 -0.37
N PHE A 207 -18.15 4.86 0.60
CA PHE A 207 -16.78 4.49 0.97
C PHE A 207 -16.42 3.16 0.28
N ASN A 208 -15.50 3.25 -0.66
CA ASN A 208 -15.06 2.18 -1.56
C ASN A 208 -13.72 1.61 -1.07
N ILE A 209 -13.78 0.44 -0.44
CA ILE A 209 -12.62 -0.26 0.16
C ILE A 209 -12.36 -1.51 -0.66
N THR A 210 -11.75 -1.31 -1.83
CA THR A 210 -11.57 -2.37 -2.82
C THR A 210 -10.15 -2.37 -3.37
N ILE A 211 -9.66 -3.54 -3.79
CA ILE A 211 -8.42 -3.67 -4.55
C ILE A 211 -8.66 -3.24 -6.01
N PRO A 212 -7.60 -2.95 -6.79
CA PRO A 212 -7.71 -2.23 -8.06
C PRO A 212 -8.76 -2.74 -9.05
N LYS A 213 -8.86 -4.03 -9.29
CA LYS A 213 -9.84 -4.60 -10.21
C LYS A 213 -11.28 -4.21 -9.83
N TYR A 214 -11.62 -4.39 -8.55
CA TYR A 214 -12.97 -4.12 -8.05
C TYR A 214 -13.21 -2.63 -7.85
N ALA A 215 -12.17 -1.86 -7.58
CA ALA A 215 -12.27 -0.40 -7.53
C ALA A 215 -12.69 0.18 -8.88
N ALA A 216 -12.03 -0.24 -9.95
CA ALA A 216 -12.39 0.20 -11.31
C ALA A 216 -13.82 -0.20 -11.67
N GLN A 217 -14.23 -1.42 -11.33
CA GLN A 217 -15.61 -1.89 -11.54
C GLN A 217 -16.62 -1.06 -10.77
N ALA A 218 -16.37 -0.79 -9.48
CA ALA A 218 -17.29 -0.04 -8.63
C ALA A 218 -17.44 1.42 -9.10
N ILE A 219 -16.33 2.07 -9.47
CA ILE A 219 -16.34 3.44 -10.00
C ILE A 219 -17.16 3.50 -11.28
N LYS A 220 -16.87 2.60 -12.22
CA LYS A 220 -17.59 2.54 -13.51
C LYS A 220 -19.08 2.23 -13.31
N LYS A 221 -19.40 1.25 -12.46
CA LYS A 221 -20.80 0.86 -12.21
C LYS A 221 -21.61 1.99 -11.58
N ALA A 222 -21.06 2.69 -10.59
CA ALA A 222 -21.72 3.84 -9.98
C ALA A 222 -22.06 4.90 -11.03
N HIS A 223 -21.11 5.20 -11.93
CA HIS A 223 -21.33 6.14 -13.03
C HIS A 223 -22.40 5.64 -14.00
N ASP A 224 -22.33 4.40 -14.45
CA ASP A 224 -23.23 3.81 -15.43
C ASP A 224 -24.69 3.78 -14.96
N ILE A 225 -24.93 3.61 -13.67
CA ILE A 225 -26.29 3.62 -13.08
C ILE A 225 -26.74 5.00 -12.62
N GLY A 226 -25.95 6.05 -12.89
CA GLY A 226 -26.27 7.43 -12.54
C GLY A 226 -26.21 7.74 -11.04
N TRP A 227 -25.49 6.95 -10.25
CA TRP A 227 -25.29 7.19 -8.83
C TRP A 227 -24.10 8.13 -8.61
N LYS A 228 -24.34 9.27 -7.99
CA LYS A 228 -23.34 10.33 -7.77
C LYS A 228 -23.19 10.68 -6.28
N PRO A 229 -22.75 9.73 -5.44
CA PRO A 229 -22.47 10.03 -4.04
C PRO A 229 -21.17 10.82 -3.90
N LEU A 230 -20.90 11.38 -2.70
CA LEU A 230 -19.53 11.68 -2.32
C LEU A 230 -18.78 10.34 -2.27
N HIS A 231 -17.79 10.17 -3.14
CA HIS A 231 -17.12 8.88 -3.33
C HIS A 231 -15.71 8.92 -2.73
N LEU A 232 -15.54 8.19 -1.64
CA LEU A 232 -14.26 8.02 -0.96
C LEU A 232 -13.62 6.71 -1.43
N LEU A 233 -12.45 6.79 -2.02
CA LEU A 233 -11.70 5.64 -2.54
C LEU A 233 -10.48 5.38 -1.65
N ASN A 234 -10.30 4.15 -1.21
CA ASN A 234 -9.09 3.82 -0.46
C ASN A 234 -7.83 4.01 -1.34
N ASN A 235 -6.75 4.49 -0.72
CA ASN A 235 -5.59 4.96 -1.49
C ASN A 235 -4.82 3.83 -2.20
N VAL A 236 -4.95 2.60 -1.77
CA VAL A 236 -4.32 1.44 -2.43
C VAL A 236 -4.86 1.19 -3.85
N SER A 237 -5.96 1.83 -4.22
CA SER A 237 -6.59 1.69 -5.54
C SER A 237 -6.69 3.03 -6.30
N ALA A 238 -5.84 4.00 -5.94
CA ALA A 238 -5.91 5.35 -6.48
C ALA A 238 -5.03 5.59 -7.73
N SER A 239 -4.38 4.55 -8.26
CA SER A 239 -3.53 4.68 -9.46
C SER A 239 -4.34 5.16 -10.67
N VAL A 240 -3.91 6.28 -11.25
CA VAL A 240 -4.58 6.84 -12.43
C VAL A 240 -4.50 5.88 -13.61
N GLY A 241 -3.31 5.38 -13.93
CA GLY A 241 -3.11 4.52 -15.09
C GLY A 241 -3.76 3.15 -14.98
N THR A 242 -3.87 2.60 -13.77
CA THR A 242 -4.31 1.21 -13.55
C THR A 242 -5.75 1.11 -13.10
N VAL A 243 -6.31 2.13 -12.45
CA VAL A 243 -7.67 2.11 -11.91
C VAL A 243 -8.56 3.17 -12.54
N LEU A 244 -8.18 4.44 -12.49
CA LEU A 244 -9.05 5.53 -12.98
C LEU A 244 -9.22 5.52 -14.49
N LYS A 245 -8.14 5.26 -15.22
CA LYS A 245 -8.18 5.20 -16.70
C LYS A 245 -9.09 4.07 -17.20
N PRO A 246 -8.97 2.81 -16.72
CA PRO A 246 -9.91 1.75 -17.09
C PRO A 246 -11.36 2.02 -16.64
N ALA A 247 -11.57 2.64 -15.48
CA ALA A 247 -12.91 3.02 -15.02
C ALA A 247 -13.52 4.14 -15.83
N GLY A 248 -12.69 4.98 -16.43
CA GLY A 248 -13.07 6.19 -17.16
C GLY A 248 -12.86 7.45 -16.32
N PHE A 249 -12.22 8.46 -16.91
CA PHE A 249 -11.92 9.71 -16.20
C PHE A 249 -13.17 10.49 -15.82
N GLU A 250 -14.21 10.45 -16.66
CA GLU A 250 -15.49 11.05 -16.33
C GLU A 250 -16.16 10.35 -15.15
N ALA A 251 -16.13 9.01 -15.13
CA ALA A 251 -16.65 8.22 -14.00
C ALA A 251 -15.85 8.45 -12.71
N SER A 252 -14.59 8.80 -12.84
CA SER A 252 -13.66 9.02 -11.72
C SER A 252 -13.66 10.45 -11.19
N LYS A 253 -14.34 11.38 -11.88
CA LYS A 253 -14.38 12.78 -11.46
C LYS A 253 -15.01 12.90 -10.08
N ASP A 254 -14.40 13.76 -9.24
CA ASP A 254 -14.80 14.04 -7.86
C ASP A 254 -14.51 12.91 -6.86
N LEU A 255 -13.83 11.83 -7.25
CA LEU A 255 -13.29 10.87 -6.27
C LEU A 255 -12.37 11.58 -5.28
N ILE A 256 -12.46 11.18 -4.02
CA ILE A 256 -11.59 11.65 -2.94
C ILE A 256 -10.79 10.46 -2.41
N THR A 257 -9.50 10.67 -2.22
CA THR A 257 -8.59 9.72 -1.59
C THR A 257 -7.54 10.46 -0.76
N THR A 258 -6.55 9.76 -0.26
CA THR A 258 -5.36 10.37 0.33
C THR A 258 -4.14 10.04 -0.52
N GLN A 259 -3.12 10.88 -0.40
CA GLN A 259 -1.79 10.65 -0.99
C GLN A 259 -0.71 10.88 0.06
N TYR A 260 0.37 10.15 -0.08
CA TYR A 260 1.64 10.35 0.61
C TYR A 260 2.83 10.27 -0.37
N LEU A 261 2.57 9.77 -1.58
CA LEU A 261 3.53 9.70 -2.71
C LEU A 261 3.15 10.71 -3.79
N LYS A 262 4.14 11.16 -4.53
CA LYS A 262 3.92 11.95 -5.75
C LYS A 262 3.26 11.08 -6.80
N ASP A 263 2.14 11.56 -7.36
CA ASP A 263 1.46 10.88 -8.47
C ASP A 263 2.25 11.08 -9.77
N PRO A 264 2.64 10.00 -10.47
CA PRO A 264 3.46 10.14 -11.69
C PRO A 264 2.72 10.78 -12.85
N THR A 265 1.38 10.89 -12.79
CA THR A 265 0.59 11.55 -13.84
C THR A 265 0.36 13.03 -13.58
N ASP A 266 0.73 13.53 -12.39
CA ASP A 266 0.47 14.92 -12.02
C ASP A 266 1.48 15.87 -12.70
N PRO A 267 1.02 16.80 -13.55
CA PRO A 267 1.88 17.77 -14.21
C PRO A 267 2.68 18.66 -13.25
N GLU A 268 2.24 18.80 -12.01
CA GLU A 268 2.96 19.56 -10.97
C GLU A 268 4.39 19.05 -10.79
N TRP A 269 4.62 17.75 -10.96
CA TRP A 269 5.94 17.13 -10.75
C TRP A 269 6.84 17.12 -12.00
N LYS A 270 6.38 17.67 -13.11
CA LYS A 270 7.11 17.63 -14.39
C LYS A 270 8.57 18.07 -14.28
N ASN A 271 8.85 19.07 -13.47
CA ASN A 271 10.19 19.63 -13.28
C ASN A 271 10.82 19.23 -11.94
N ASP A 272 10.15 18.39 -11.14
CA ASP A 272 10.66 17.90 -9.87
C ASP A 272 11.83 16.93 -10.08
N ALA A 273 12.92 17.15 -9.34
CA ALA A 273 14.12 16.33 -9.46
C ALA A 273 13.86 14.85 -9.14
N GLY A 274 13.07 14.57 -8.09
CA GLY A 274 12.71 13.20 -7.69
C GLY A 274 11.89 12.48 -8.74
N TYR A 275 10.93 13.16 -9.35
CA TYR A 275 10.14 12.60 -10.44
C TYR A 275 11.00 12.30 -11.68
N LYS A 276 11.90 13.23 -12.06
CA LYS A 276 12.80 13.03 -13.19
C LYS A 276 13.73 11.84 -12.99
N GLU A 277 14.25 11.68 -11.77
CA GLU A 277 15.10 10.54 -11.40
C GLU A 277 14.34 9.21 -11.49
N TRP A 278 13.11 9.17 -10.95
CA TRP A 278 12.25 7.99 -11.06
C TRP A 278 11.91 7.66 -12.51
N LEU A 279 11.56 8.66 -13.33
CA LEU A 279 11.22 8.46 -14.73
C LEU A 279 12.44 7.95 -15.54
N ALA A 280 13.63 8.47 -15.29
CA ALA A 280 14.86 8.00 -15.90
C ALA A 280 15.17 6.55 -15.50
N PHE A 281 14.96 6.21 -14.22
CA PHE A 281 15.06 4.85 -13.74
C PHE A 281 14.10 3.92 -14.48
N MET A 282 12.81 4.28 -14.57
CA MET A 282 11.81 3.47 -15.29
C MET A 282 12.22 3.20 -16.74
N LYS A 283 12.66 4.22 -17.44
CA LYS A 283 13.07 4.10 -18.85
C LYS A 283 14.26 3.17 -19.03
N LYS A 284 15.20 3.19 -18.11
CA LYS A 284 16.45 2.41 -18.23
C LYS A 284 16.29 0.97 -17.70
N TYR A 285 15.65 0.79 -16.55
CA TYR A 285 15.63 -0.49 -15.83
C TYR A 285 14.28 -1.21 -15.90
N TYR A 286 13.21 -0.49 -16.16
CA TYR A 286 11.87 -1.09 -16.31
C TYR A 286 11.09 -0.44 -17.46
N PRO A 287 11.61 -0.54 -18.71
CA PRO A 287 10.98 0.11 -19.87
C PRO A 287 9.58 -0.41 -20.19
N ASP A 288 9.26 -1.66 -19.84
CA ASP A 288 7.92 -2.24 -20.02
C ASP A 288 6.92 -1.78 -18.96
N GLY A 289 7.39 -1.11 -17.90
CA GLY A 289 6.54 -0.61 -16.83
C GLY A 289 5.72 0.61 -17.26
N ASN A 290 4.46 0.65 -16.80
CA ASN A 290 3.59 1.78 -17.08
C ASN A 290 3.98 2.98 -16.21
N VAL A 291 4.44 4.07 -16.82
CA VAL A 291 4.86 5.29 -16.11
C VAL A 291 3.67 6.11 -15.57
N GLU A 292 2.44 5.73 -15.91
CA GLU A 292 1.23 6.32 -15.33
C GLU A 292 0.73 5.55 -14.09
N ASP A 293 1.38 4.44 -13.77
CA ASP A 293 0.97 3.56 -12.67
C ASP A 293 1.67 3.94 -11.37
N ALA A 294 0.89 4.38 -10.39
CA ALA A 294 1.39 4.78 -9.07
C ALA A 294 2.05 3.61 -8.31
N PHE A 295 1.73 2.36 -8.62
CA PHE A 295 2.38 1.21 -8.00
C PHE A 295 3.87 1.12 -8.33
N ASN A 296 4.29 1.66 -9.47
CA ASN A 296 5.71 1.76 -9.82
C ASN A 296 6.45 2.83 -9.01
N VAL A 297 5.75 3.81 -8.49
CA VAL A 297 6.28 4.76 -7.51
C VAL A 297 6.34 4.11 -6.13
N TYR A 298 5.32 3.36 -5.75
CA TYR A 298 5.26 2.67 -4.47
C TYR A 298 6.42 1.68 -4.30
N GLY A 299 6.59 0.76 -5.24
CA GLY A 299 7.65 -0.25 -5.15
C GLY A 299 9.06 0.35 -5.19
N TYR A 300 9.27 1.37 -6.03
CA TYR A 300 10.51 2.14 -6.08
C TYR A 300 10.85 2.76 -4.73
N THR A 301 9.88 3.38 -4.09
CA THR A 301 10.06 4.05 -2.79
C THR A 301 10.33 3.05 -1.66
N ALA A 302 9.60 1.93 -1.64
CA ALA A 302 9.83 0.86 -0.66
C ALA A 302 11.23 0.25 -0.81
N ALA A 303 11.67 0.01 -2.05
CA ALA A 303 13.01 -0.50 -2.33
C ALA A 303 14.10 0.48 -1.87
N GLN A 304 13.90 1.78 -2.05
CA GLN A 304 14.81 2.80 -1.52
C GLN A 304 14.89 2.74 0.01
N GLY A 305 13.77 2.55 0.68
CA GLY A 305 13.73 2.37 2.13
C GLY A 305 14.54 1.17 2.60
N LEU A 306 14.41 0.04 1.91
CA LEU A 306 15.19 -1.15 2.21
C LEU A 306 16.70 -0.93 2.02
N VAL A 307 17.09 -0.33 0.90
CA VAL A 307 18.51 -0.04 0.64
C VAL A 307 19.11 0.86 1.71
N HIS A 308 18.36 1.85 2.18
CA HIS A 308 18.76 2.69 3.31
C HIS A 308 19.04 1.86 4.57
N VAL A 309 18.14 0.96 4.93
CA VAL A 309 18.31 0.06 6.10
C VAL A 309 19.54 -0.82 5.93
N LEU A 310 19.72 -1.44 4.78
CA LEU A 310 20.86 -2.32 4.53
C LEU A 310 22.19 -1.57 4.59
N LYS A 311 22.23 -0.33 4.11
CA LYS A 311 23.43 0.53 4.26
C LYS A 311 23.72 0.84 5.73
N GLN A 312 22.69 1.09 6.54
CA GLN A 312 22.87 1.29 8.00
C GLN A 312 23.40 0.04 8.70
N CYS A 313 23.13 -1.15 8.19
CA CYS A 313 23.63 -2.40 8.77
C CYS A 313 25.15 -2.53 8.68
N GLY A 314 25.79 -1.88 7.72
CA GLY A 314 27.22 -2.06 7.46
C GLY A 314 27.53 -3.52 7.13
N ASN A 315 28.49 -4.12 7.82
CA ASN A 315 28.86 -5.52 7.64
C ASN A 315 28.05 -6.50 8.49
N ASP A 316 27.25 -6.01 9.41
CA ASP A 316 26.38 -6.84 10.26
C ASP A 316 24.98 -6.94 9.66
N LEU A 317 24.80 -7.95 8.83
CA LEU A 317 23.53 -8.26 8.18
C LEU A 317 22.77 -9.39 8.91
N SER A 318 23.05 -9.57 10.22
CA SER A 318 22.25 -10.45 11.05
C SER A 318 20.78 -10.02 11.04
N ARG A 319 19.88 -10.98 11.18
CA ARG A 319 18.44 -10.71 11.24
C ARG A 319 18.08 -9.73 12.34
N GLU A 320 18.71 -9.86 13.50
CA GLU A 320 18.56 -8.94 14.62
C GLU A 320 18.96 -7.51 14.25
N ASN A 321 20.11 -7.33 13.60
CA ASN A 321 20.57 -6.00 13.21
C ASN A 321 19.74 -5.39 12.09
N VAL A 322 19.24 -6.19 11.16
CA VAL A 322 18.30 -5.71 10.12
C VAL A 322 17.07 -5.09 10.77
N MET A 323 16.46 -5.78 11.74
CA MET A 323 15.30 -5.23 12.46
C MET A 323 15.68 -4.02 13.32
N LYS A 324 16.83 -4.04 13.97
CA LYS A 324 17.33 -2.91 14.76
C LYS A 324 17.53 -1.67 13.88
N GLN A 325 18.10 -1.82 12.70
CA GLN A 325 18.31 -0.69 11.79
C GLN A 325 17.00 -0.24 11.13
N ALA A 326 16.09 -1.15 10.81
CA ALA A 326 14.76 -0.80 10.37
C ALA A 326 14.00 0.02 11.43
N ALA A 327 14.22 -0.26 12.71
CA ALA A 327 13.65 0.49 13.83
C ALA A 327 14.47 1.74 14.20
N ASN A 328 15.38 2.19 13.34
CA ASN A 328 16.25 3.34 13.58
C ASN A 328 16.40 4.23 12.34
N ILE A 329 15.28 4.51 11.69
CA ILE A 329 15.23 5.45 10.57
C ILE A 329 14.85 6.82 11.11
N LYS A 330 15.66 7.85 10.81
CA LYS A 330 15.45 9.22 11.29
C LYS A 330 15.33 10.19 10.13
N ASP A 331 14.19 10.84 10.00
CA ASP A 331 13.91 11.91 9.03
C ASP A 331 14.38 11.59 7.61
N LEU A 332 14.17 10.35 7.16
CA LEU A 332 14.58 9.92 5.84
C LEU A 332 13.68 10.58 4.78
N SER A 333 14.29 11.38 3.93
CA SER A 333 13.64 11.95 2.75
C SER A 333 13.80 11.00 1.57
N LEU A 334 12.69 10.57 1.00
CA LEU A 334 12.68 9.79 -0.24
C LEU A 334 12.11 10.63 -1.38
N PRO A 335 12.73 10.63 -2.57
CA PRO A 335 12.40 11.60 -3.63
C PRO A 335 10.95 11.61 -4.09
N MET A 336 10.25 10.47 -4.04
CA MET A 336 8.87 10.36 -4.49
C MET A 336 7.83 10.41 -3.35
N LEU A 337 8.24 10.61 -2.12
CA LEU A 337 7.32 11.06 -1.06
C LEU A 337 6.88 12.49 -1.33
N LEU A 338 5.66 12.84 -0.96
CA LEU A 338 5.19 14.23 -1.00
C LEU A 338 6.11 15.12 -0.16
N PRO A 339 6.33 16.38 -0.58
CA PRO A 339 7.16 17.30 0.19
C PRO A 339 6.74 17.39 1.66
N GLY A 340 7.71 17.31 2.55
CA GLY A 340 7.49 17.35 4.00
C GLY A 340 7.16 16.00 4.65
N ILE A 341 6.87 14.96 3.89
CA ILE A 341 6.68 13.62 4.41
C ILE A 341 8.01 12.88 4.46
N LYS A 342 8.30 12.30 5.63
CA LYS A 342 9.54 11.60 5.89
C LYS A 342 9.30 10.25 6.51
N VAL A 343 10.24 9.34 6.33
CA VAL A 343 10.22 8.02 6.98
C VAL A 343 10.88 8.13 8.34
N ASN A 344 10.17 7.71 9.37
CA ASN A 344 10.64 7.66 10.74
C ASN A 344 10.21 6.37 11.42
N THR A 345 11.12 5.73 12.13
CA THR A 345 10.85 4.56 12.95
C THR A 345 11.56 4.64 14.29
N GLY A 346 11.18 3.79 15.21
CA GLY A 346 11.83 3.64 16.51
C GLY A 346 11.56 2.27 17.09
N PRO A 347 12.23 1.90 18.20
CA PRO A 347 12.03 0.58 18.83
C PRO A 347 10.60 0.29 19.27
N LYS A 348 9.79 1.33 19.47
CA LYS A 348 8.36 1.25 19.82
C LYS A 348 7.45 1.81 18.74
N ASP A 349 8.01 2.20 17.60
CA ASP A 349 7.28 2.82 16.49
C ASP A 349 7.63 2.08 15.19
N PHE A 350 6.75 1.15 14.80
CA PHE A 350 6.84 0.35 13.58
C PHE A 350 5.90 0.85 12.48
N TYR A 351 5.59 2.15 12.49
CA TYR A 351 4.83 2.85 11.45
C TYR A 351 5.73 3.82 10.68
N PRO A 352 6.43 3.38 9.62
CA PRO A 352 7.45 4.20 8.93
C PRO A 352 6.91 5.48 8.31
N ILE A 353 5.73 5.45 7.71
CA ILE A 353 5.10 6.62 7.06
C ILE A 353 3.75 6.86 7.72
N GLU A 354 3.58 8.08 8.30
CA GLU A 354 2.40 8.41 9.08
C GLU A 354 1.70 9.69 8.64
N GLN A 355 2.17 10.33 7.56
CA GLN A 355 1.57 11.55 7.04
C GLN A 355 0.85 11.27 5.73
N GLU A 356 -0.30 11.91 5.54
CA GLU A 356 -1.13 11.84 4.34
C GLU A 356 -1.82 13.15 4.10
N GLN A 357 -2.22 13.39 2.85
CA GLN A 357 -3.01 14.55 2.47
C GLN A 357 -4.18 14.14 1.60
N LEU A 358 -5.36 14.76 1.83
CA LEU A 358 -6.52 14.57 0.98
C LEU A 358 -6.27 15.09 -0.42
N VAL A 359 -6.79 14.35 -1.40
CA VAL A 359 -6.78 14.71 -2.82
C VAL A 359 -8.13 14.43 -3.45
N LYS A 360 -8.49 15.24 -4.44
CA LYS A 360 -9.71 15.09 -5.22
C LYS A 360 -9.37 15.01 -6.71
N PHE A 361 -9.97 14.05 -7.41
CA PHE A 361 -9.77 13.91 -8.85
C PHE A 361 -10.68 14.90 -9.60
N ASP A 362 -10.08 15.82 -10.38
CA ASP A 362 -10.83 16.85 -11.10
C ASP A 362 -11.30 16.42 -12.50
N GLY A 363 -11.04 15.17 -12.88
CA GLY A 363 -11.29 14.61 -14.19
C GLY A 363 -10.03 14.44 -15.05
N GLU A 364 -8.92 15.05 -14.63
CA GLU A 364 -7.62 14.96 -15.30
C GLU A 364 -6.50 14.56 -14.35
N ARG A 365 -6.51 15.11 -13.12
CA ARG A 365 -5.45 14.89 -12.13
C ARG A 365 -6.00 14.85 -10.71
N TRP A 366 -5.22 14.29 -9.81
CA TRP A 366 -5.45 14.39 -8.37
C TRP A 366 -4.96 15.76 -7.87
N VAL A 367 -5.85 16.53 -7.25
CA VAL A 367 -5.56 17.85 -6.71
C VAL A 367 -5.56 17.80 -5.16
N ARG A 368 -4.45 18.13 -4.56
CA ARG A 368 -4.31 18.16 -3.09
C ARG A 368 -5.14 19.30 -2.51
N PHE A 369 -5.76 19.04 -1.36
CA PHE A 369 -6.48 20.05 -0.58
C PHE A 369 -6.37 19.74 0.91
N GLY A 370 -6.68 20.75 1.73
CA GLY A 370 -6.54 20.62 3.18
C GLY A 370 -5.10 20.55 3.63
N GLU A 371 -4.93 20.35 4.93
CA GLU A 371 -3.60 20.22 5.54
C GLU A 371 -3.12 18.76 5.50
N THR A 372 -1.81 18.58 5.60
CA THR A 372 -1.23 17.24 5.78
C THR A 372 -1.61 16.71 7.17
N TYR A 373 -2.25 15.55 7.19
CA TYR A 373 -2.59 14.85 8.42
C TYR A 373 -1.38 14.04 8.90
N ASP A 374 -1.10 14.09 10.19
CA ASP A 374 0.00 13.37 10.81
C ASP A 374 -0.52 12.45 11.92
N ALA A 375 -0.58 11.15 11.65
CA ALA A 375 -1.11 10.16 12.58
C ALA A 375 -0.24 10.00 13.83
N SER A 376 1.03 10.39 13.79
CA SER A 376 1.91 10.31 14.97
C SER A 376 1.54 11.29 16.09
N LYS A 377 0.68 12.26 15.76
CA LYS A 377 0.24 13.31 16.68
C LYS A 377 -1.17 13.08 17.26
N HIS A 378 -1.82 11.96 16.91
CA HIS A 378 -3.23 11.69 17.28
C HIS A 378 -3.46 10.34 17.91
#